data_e18fb90576cf7d294218a9865c021310
#
_entry.id   e18fb90576cf7d294218a9865c021310
#
_cell.length_a   1.000
_cell.length_b   1.000
_cell.length_c   1.000
_cell.angle_alpha   90.00
_cell.angle_beta   90.00
_cell.angle_gamma   90.00
#
_symmetry.space_group_name_H-M   'P 1'
#
loop_
_entity.id
_entity.type
_entity.pdbx_description
1 polymer ?
#
loop_
_entity_poly.entity_id
_entity_poly.type
_entity_poly.pdbx_seq_one_letter_code
_entity_poly.pdbx_strand_id
1 'polypeptide(L)'
;MRRQRHQAPGSQPLKGLRIGVPQEYFGAGLAPDVAAAVEAALAQFEQLGAVRVPVSLPRTELAIPAYYVIAPAEASSNLARYDGVRYGHRAAQYGDLNEMISRSRAEGFGDEVKRRILIGTYVLSHGYYDAYYLQAQRLRRLIAQDFQRAFAGQCDVIMGPVSPTVAKNIGDNRDDPTADWLADVYTLGVSLAGLPAMSVPCGFGGQDGRRPVGLQIIGNYFDEGRLLALADRYQQVTDWHQRAPVSQDA
;
A
#
# COMPACT_ATOMS: atom_id res chain seq x y z
N MET A 1 23.44 17.91 -11.70
CA MET A 1 24.55 17.25 -10.97
C MET A 1 24.29 17.36 -9.47
N ARG A 2 23.78 16.30 -8.81
CA ARG A 2 23.67 16.23 -7.34
C ARG A 2 25.07 15.92 -6.80
N ARG A 3 25.62 16.81 -5.96
CA ARG A 3 26.87 16.54 -5.24
C ARG A 3 26.64 15.33 -4.32
N GLN A 4 27.29 14.22 -4.59
CA GLN A 4 27.44 13.12 -3.64
C GLN A 4 28.11 13.72 -2.39
N ARG A 5 27.36 13.90 -1.33
CA ARG A 5 27.92 14.21 0.00
C ARG A 5 28.48 12.89 0.51
N HIS A 6 29.78 12.65 0.33
CA HIS A 6 30.46 11.55 0.98
C HIS A 6 30.26 11.69 2.49
N GLN A 7 29.59 10.70 3.09
CA GLN A 7 29.52 10.62 4.55
C GLN A 7 30.91 10.27 5.07
N ALA A 8 31.30 10.90 6.17
CA ALA A 8 32.52 10.54 6.87
C ALA A 8 32.43 9.08 7.35
N PRO A 9 33.48 8.27 7.20
CA PRO A 9 33.52 6.90 7.75
C PRO A 9 33.17 6.93 9.24
N GLY A 10 32.20 6.09 9.66
CA GLY A 10 31.73 6.02 11.05
C GLY A 10 30.64 7.05 11.44
N SER A 11 30.14 7.85 10.50
CA SER A 11 29.00 8.74 10.79
C SER A 11 27.71 7.91 11.02
N GLN A 12 27.00 8.20 12.11
CA GLN A 12 25.70 7.62 12.44
C GLN A 12 24.60 8.67 12.27
N PRO A 13 24.22 9.01 11.01
CA PRO A 13 23.30 10.11 10.75
C PRO A 13 21.88 9.86 11.27
N LEU A 14 21.54 8.61 11.60
CA LEU A 14 20.25 8.19 12.15
C LEU A 14 20.34 7.78 13.63
N LYS A 15 21.40 8.19 14.34
CA LYS A 15 21.56 7.87 15.75
C LYS A 15 20.35 8.30 16.57
N GLY A 16 19.74 7.33 17.26
CA GLY A 16 18.57 7.55 18.11
C GLY A 16 17.23 7.45 17.40
N LEU A 17 17.18 7.30 16.08
CA LEU A 17 15.95 6.99 15.35
C LEU A 17 15.46 5.60 15.72
N ARG A 18 14.21 5.48 16.15
CA ARG A 18 13.57 4.20 16.48
C ARG A 18 12.70 3.75 15.32
N ILE A 19 13.02 2.60 14.77
CA ILE A 19 12.27 1.97 13.68
C ILE A 19 11.37 0.88 14.28
N GLY A 20 10.06 1.12 14.26
CA GLY A 20 9.07 0.11 14.61
C GLY A 20 8.99 -0.97 13.54
N VAL A 21 9.15 -2.22 13.95
CA VAL A 21 9.03 -3.38 13.05
C VAL A 21 7.81 -4.20 13.51
N PRO A 22 6.70 -4.16 12.75
CA PRO A 22 5.50 -4.89 13.14
C PRO A 22 5.72 -6.40 13.02
N GLN A 23 5.49 -7.13 14.11
CA GLN A 23 5.64 -8.60 14.09
C GLN A 23 4.65 -9.27 13.13
N GLU A 24 3.48 -8.67 12.91
CA GLU A 24 2.43 -9.15 12.02
C GLU A 24 2.85 -9.08 10.54
N TYR A 25 3.84 -8.24 10.19
CA TYR A 25 4.33 -8.13 8.82
C TYR A 25 5.37 -9.21 8.45
N PHE A 26 5.88 -9.94 9.45
CA PHE A 26 6.91 -10.98 9.27
C PHE A 26 6.39 -12.38 9.62
N GLY A 27 5.07 -12.56 9.60
CA GLY A 27 4.39 -13.82 9.88
C GLY A 27 4.32 -14.78 8.69
N ALA A 28 3.48 -15.80 8.83
CA ALA A 28 3.17 -16.77 7.77
C ALA A 28 2.60 -16.06 6.54
N GLY A 29 3.08 -16.44 5.35
CA GLY A 29 2.66 -15.83 4.08
C GLY A 29 3.65 -14.84 3.48
N LEU A 30 4.61 -14.31 4.25
CA LEU A 30 5.72 -13.53 3.71
C LEU A 30 6.73 -14.46 3.02
N ALA A 31 7.00 -14.21 1.74
CA ALA A 31 7.97 -14.99 0.98
C ALA A 31 9.39 -14.81 1.54
N PRO A 32 10.20 -15.87 1.63
CA PRO A 32 11.53 -15.81 2.25
C PRO A 32 12.50 -14.84 1.57
N ASP A 33 12.41 -14.68 0.26
CA ASP A 33 13.23 -13.74 -0.53
C ASP A 33 12.85 -12.29 -0.24
N VAL A 34 11.55 -11.99 -0.09
CA VAL A 34 11.07 -10.67 0.33
C VAL A 34 11.51 -10.38 1.76
N ALA A 35 11.34 -11.34 2.68
CA ALA A 35 11.78 -11.22 4.06
C ALA A 35 13.29 -10.90 4.14
N ALA A 36 14.12 -11.66 3.42
CA ALA A 36 15.57 -11.46 3.39
C ALA A 36 15.99 -10.08 2.86
N ALA A 37 15.34 -9.60 1.80
CA ALA A 37 15.62 -8.28 1.24
C ALA A 37 15.25 -7.15 2.21
N VAL A 38 14.09 -7.25 2.87
CA VAL A 38 13.63 -6.28 3.86
C VAL A 38 14.50 -6.30 5.10
N GLU A 39 14.90 -7.48 5.60
CA GLU A 39 15.83 -7.62 6.73
C GLU A 39 17.20 -7.01 6.44
N ALA A 40 17.74 -7.22 5.23
CA ALA A 40 18.98 -6.59 4.79
C ALA A 40 18.86 -5.06 4.75
N ALA A 41 17.72 -4.52 4.31
CA ALA A 41 17.47 -3.09 4.31
C ALA A 41 17.40 -2.52 5.74
N LEU A 42 16.70 -3.19 6.64
CA LEU A 42 16.64 -2.81 8.05
C LEU A 42 18.03 -2.81 8.69
N ALA A 43 18.88 -3.80 8.37
CA ALA A 43 20.26 -3.85 8.83
C ALA A 43 21.10 -2.65 8.33
N GLN A 44 20.84 -2.13 7.13
CA GLN A 44 21.50 -0.91 6.65
C GLN A 44 21.09 0.32 7.47
N PHE A 45 19.82 0.44 7.87
CA PHE A 45 19.40 1.52 8.76
C PHE A 45 20.02 1.42 10.14
N GLU A 46 20.25 0.20 10.69
CA GLU A 46 20.98 0.01 11.94
C GLU A 46 22.45 0.43 11.82
N GLN A 47 23.10 0.12 10.70
CA GLN A 47 24.47 0.59 10.44
C GLN A 47 24.55 2.12 10.37
N LEU A 48 23.48 2.79 9.94
CA LEU A 48 23.37 4.25 9.97
C LEU A 48 23.06 4.81 11.37
N GLY A 49 22.87 3.96 12.39
CA GLY A 49 22.67 4.33 13.78
C GLY A 49 21.22 4.28 14.27
N ALA A 50 20.29 3.81 13.46
CA ALA A 50 18.91 3.59 13.91
C ALA A 50 18.80 2.36 14.82
N VAL A 51 17.74 2.29 15.60
CA VAL A 51 17.45 1.17 16.50
C VAL A 51 16.12 0.54 16.14
N ARG A 52 16.10 -0.77 15.93
CA ARG A 52 14.85 -1.51 15.73
C ARG A 52 14.10 -1.69 17.05
N VAL A 53 12.80 -1.48 16.99
CA VAL A 53 11.89 -1.68 18.11
C VAL A 53 10.75 -2.58 17.64
N PRO A 54 10.47 -3.72 18.29
CA PRO A 54 9.31 -4.52 17.97
C PRO A 54 8.04 -3.73 18.31
N VAL A 55 7.10 -3.69 17.39
CA VAL A 55 5.77 -3.10 17.57
C VAL A 55 4.70 -4.09 17.15
N SER A 56 3.48 -3.92 17.62
CA SER A 56 2.34 -4.76 17.25
C SER A 56 1.24 -3.93 16.60
N LEU A 57 0.74 -4.41 15.47
CA LEU A 57 -0.41 -3.89 14.73
C LEU A 57 -1.48 -5.00 14.62
N PRO A 58 -2.11 -5.41 15.73
CA PRO A 58 -2.88 -6.65 15.83
C PRO A 58 -4.12 -6.68 14.93
N ARG A 59 -4.51 -5.55 14.34
CA ARG A 59 -5.66 -5.48 13.42
C ARG A 59 -5.28 -5.44 11.95
N THR A 60 -4.03 -5.78 11.61
CA THR A 60 -3.55 -5.81 10.21
C THR A 60 -4.46 -6.65 9.31
N GLU A 61 -4.88 -7.85 9.76
CA GLU A 61 -5.76 -8.74 8.99
C GLU A 61 -7.15 -8.17 8.73
N LEU A 62 -7.63 -7.25 9.58
CA LEU A 62 -8.93 -6.61 9.42
C LEU A 62 -8.91 -5.47 8.37
N ALA A 63 -7.75 -5.09 7.88
CA ALA A 63 -7.63 -4.03 6.88
C ALA A 63 -8.27 -4.41 5.54
N ILE A 64 -8.09 -5.66 5.11
CA ILE A 64 -8.66 -6.19 3.86
C ILE A 64 -10.19 -6.11 3.87
N PRO A 65 -10.93 -6.75 4.80
CA PRO A 65 -12.39 -6.69 4.81
C PRO A 65 -12.92 -5.25 5.02
N ALA A 66 -12.26 -4.43 5.84
CA ALA A 66 -12.66 -3.04 6.01
C ALA A 66 -12.52 -2.22 4.71
N TYR A 67 -11.43 -2.41 3.98
CA TYR A 67 -11.19 -1.77 2.69
C TYR A 67 -12.25 -2.16 1.65
N TYR A 68 -12.55 -3.45 1.51
CA TYR A 68 -13.51 -3.94 0.51
C TYR A 68 -14.98 -3.54 0.80
N VAL A 69 -15.26 -2.97 1.95
CA VAL A 69 -16.53 -2.31 2.24
C VAL A 69 -16.42 -0.81 1.97
N ILE A 70 -15.41 -0.12 2.53
CA ILE A 70 -15.30 1.35 2.50
C ILE A 70 -14.99 1.85 1.08
N ALA A 71 -13.99 1.29 0.42
CA ALA A 71 -13.55 1.78 -0.89
C ALA A 71 -14.62 1.62 -1.98
N PRO A 72 -15.32 0.47 -2.11
CA PRO A 72 -16.45 0.35 -3.03
C PRO A 72 -17.61 1.30 -2.69
N ALA A 73 -17.92 1.51 -1.41
CA ALA A 73 -18.97 2.46 -0.98
C ALA A 73 -18.64 3.89 -1.45
N GLU A 74 -17.42 4.35 -1.22
CA GLU A 74 -16.95 5.65 -1.69
C GLU A 74 -16.88 5.72 -3.23
N ALA A 75 -16.39 4.67 -3.89
CA ALA A 75 -16.32 4.59 -5.34
C ALA A 75 -17.71 4.69 -5.98
N SER A 76 -18.71 3.97 -5.48
CA SER A 76 -20.07 4.03 -6.00
C SER A 76 -20.65 5.44 -5.93
N SER A 77 -20.44 6.14 -4.81
CA SER A 77 -20.89 7.51 -4.62
C SER A 77 -20.13 8.52 -5.49
N ASN A 78 -18.79 8.43 -5.50
CA ASN A 78 -17.95 9.36 -6.25
C ASN A 78 -18.09 9.20 -7.76
N LEU A 79 -18.21 7.97 -8.25
CA LEU A 79 -18.34 7.67 -9.68
C LEU A 79 -19.78 7.83 -10.22
N ALA A 80 -20.76 8.08 -9.35
CA ALA A 80 -22.13 8.39 -9.78
C ALA A 80 -22.19 9.63 -10.69
N ARG A 81 -21.27 10.57 -10.54
CA ARG A 81 -21.20 11.81 -11.34
C ARG A 81 -20.71 11.62 -12.78
N TYR A 82 -20.13 10.45 -13.11
CA TYR A 82 -19.66 10.12 -14.45
C TYR A 82 -20.82 9.50 -15.25
N ASP A 83 -21.74 10.34 -15.71
CA ASP A 83 -22.98 9.97 -16.38
C ASP A 83 -22.98 10.27 -17.89
N GLY A 84 -21.89 10.84 -18.41
CA GLY A 84 -21.77 11.26 -19.80
C GLY A 84 -22.43 12.61 -20.12
N VAL A 85 -23.02 13.30 -19.13
CA VAL A 85 -23.68 14.61 -19.36
C VAL A 85 -22.67 15.75 -19.32
N ARG A 86 -21.89 15.87 -18.26
CA ARG A 86 -20.94 16.99 -18.06
C ARG A 86 -19.52 16.62 -18.43
N TYR A 87 -19.09 15.41 -18.11
CA TYR A 87 -17.76 14.89 -18.35
C TYR A 87 -17.75 13.35 -18.35
N GLY A 88 -16.63 12.79 -18.70
CA GLY A 88 -16.44 11.35 -18.88
C GLY A 88 -16.85 10.90 -20.28
N HIS A 89 -16.83 9.59 -20.48
CA HIS A 89 -17.28 8.98 -21.74
C HIS A 89 -18.77 9.23 -21.97
N ARG A 90 -19.15 9.53 -23.21
CA ARG A 90 -20.55 9.60 -23.65
C ARG A 90 -20.76 8.64 -24.80
N ALA A 91 -21.76 7.78 -24.69
CA ALA A 91 -22.16 6.87 -25.77
C ALA A 91 -22.52 7.67 -27.03
N ALA A 92 -22.08 7.15 -28.19
CA ALA A 92 -22.31 7.81 -29.46
C ALA A 92 -23.78 7.71 -29.98
N GLN A 93 -24.50 6.68 -29.53
CA GLN A 93 -25.87 6.39 -29.97
C GLN A 93 -26.75 6.06 -28.75
N TYR A 94 -27.91 6.70 -28.66
CA TYR A 94 -28.92 6.48 -27.62
C TYR A 94 -30.27 7.03 -28.08
N GLY A 95 -31.35 6.45 -27.59
CA GLY A 95 -32.71 6.88 -27.91
C GLY A 95 -33.26 7.95 -26.97
N ASP A 96 -32.89 7.87 -25.67
CA ASP A 96 -33.30 8.82 -24.63
C ASP A 96 -32.22 9.08 -23.62
N LEU A 97 -32.49 9.94 -22.62
CA LEU A 97 -31.56 10.32 -21.57
C LEU A 97 -31.13 9.14 -20.69
N ASN A 98 -32.05 8.26 -20.34
CA ASN A 98 -31.76 7.12 -19.48
C ASN A 98 -30.85 6.12 -20.21
N GLU A 99 -31.13 5.88 -21.49
CA GLU A 99 -30.28 5.03 -22.32
C GLU A 99 -28.89 5.66 -22.51
N MET A 100 -28.81 6.97 -22.72
CA MET A 100 -27.55 7.69 -22.82
C MET A 100 -26.69 7.48 -21.56
N ILE A 101 -27.25 7.71 -20.38
CA ILE A 101 -26.52 7.53 -19.11
C ILE A 101 -26.11 6.08 -18.93
N SER A 102 -27.01 5.13 -19.15
CA SER A 102 -26.76 3.70 -18.96
C SER A 102 -25.66 3.20 -19.88
N ARG A 103 -25.72 3.54 -21.18
CA ARG A 103 -24.69 3.16 -22.17
C ARG A 103 -23.35 3.83 -21.87
N SER A 104 -23.35 5.14 -21.57
CA SER A 104 -22.12 5.87 -21.27
C SER A 104 -21.38 5.25 -20.09
N ARG A 105 -22.10 4.85 -19.05
CA ARG A 105 -21.51 4.18 -17.88
C ARG A 105 -21.08 2.76 -18.19
N ALA A 106 -21.85 2.01 -18.94
CA ALA A 106 -21.52 0.62 -19.33
C ALA A 106 -20.27 0.56 -20.22
N GLU A 107 -20.13 1.49 -21.15
CA GLU A 107 -18.98 1.58 -22.08
C GLU A 107 -17.75 2.22 -21.40
N GLY A 108 -17.96 3.23 -20.55
CA GLY A 108 -16.90 4.04 -19.96
C GLY A 108 -16.19 3.41 -18.76
N PHE A 109 -16.83 2.48 -18.07
CA PHE A 109 -16.23 1.79 -16.91
C PHE A 109 -15.80 0.37 -17.26
N GLY A 110 -14.57 0.01 -16.88
CA GLY A 110 -14.09 -1.37 -16.94
C GLY A 110 -14.81 -2.28 -15.93
N ASP A 111 -14.67 -3.58 -16.11
CA ASP A 111 -15.44 -4.58 -15.34
C ASP A 111 -15.18 -4.54 -13.85
N GLU A 112 -13.93 -4.32 -13.42
CA GLU A 112 -13.60 -4.19 -12.00
C GLU A 112 -14.24 -2.95 -11.37
N VAL A 113 -14.25 -1.83 -12.06
CA VAL A 113 -14.90 -0.60 -11.58
C VAL A 113 -16.41 -0.81 -11.46
N LYS A 114 -17.05 -1.45 -12.45
CA LYS A 114 -18.47 -1.81 -12.40
C LYS A 114 -18.79 -2.71 -11.22
N ARG A 115 -17.93 -3.70 -10.94
CA ARG A 115 -18.07 -4.60 -9.78
C ARG A 115 -18.01 -3.80 -8.47
N ARG A 116 -17.04 -2.89 -8.31
CA ARG A 116 -16.92 -2.03 -7.12
C ARG A 116 -18.10 -1.10 -6.94
N ILE A 117 -18.64 -0.53 -8.02
CA ILE A 117 -19.86 0.30 -7.98
C ILE A 117 -21.05 -0.52 -7.48
N LEU A 118 -21.23 -1.75 -7.96
CA LEU A 118 -22.31 -2.63 -7.54
C LEU A 118 -22.19 -3.01 -6.06
N ILE A 119 -21.00 -3.44 -5.61
CA ILE A 119 -20.73 -3.75 -4.20
C ILE A 119 -20.99 -2.52 -3.33
N GLY A 120 -20.48 -1.35 -3.74
CA GLY A 120 -20.65 -0.11 -3.00
C GLY A 120 -22.12 0.31 -2.86
N THR A 121 -22.89 0.19 -3.94
CA THR A 121 -24.32 0.45 -3.91
C THR A 121 -25.06 -0.49 -2.95
N TYR A 122 -24.67 -1.77 -2.95
CA TYR A 122 -25.25 -2.77 -2.05
C TYR A 122 -24.97 -2.45 -0.58
N VAL A 123 -23.71 -2.19 -0.20
CA VAL A 123 -23.34 -1.92 1.19
C VAL A 123 -23.89 -0.58 1.73
N LEU A 124 -24.23 0.35 0.84
CA LEU A 124 -24.89 1.61 1.22
C LEU A 124 -26.42 1.52 1.22
N SER A 125 -27.02 0.40 0.80
CA SER A 125 -28.47 0.25 0.76
C SER A 125 -29.07 0.06 2.17
N HIS A 126 -30.37 0.29 2.26
CA HIS A 126 -31.12 0.19 3.51
C HIS A 126 -30.97 -1.20 4.15
N GLY A 127 -30.71 -1.25 5.44
CA GLY A 127 -30.47 -2.49 6.21
C GLY A 127 -29.03 -3.01 6.17
N TYR A 128 -28.23 -2.66 5.16
CA TYR A 128 -26.81 -3.07 5.06
C TYR A 128 -25.85 -1.97 5.50
N TYR A 129 -26.25 -0.71 5.45
CA TYR A 129 -25.43 0.43 5.85
C TYR A 129 -24.89 0.31 7.27
N ASP A 130 -25.76 0.03 8.24
CA ASP A 130 -25.36 -0.12 9.65
C ASP A 130 -24.55 -1.39 9.88
N ALA A 131 -24.93 -2.49 9.24
CA ALA A 131 -24.28 -3.79 9.41
C ALA A 131 -22.88 -3.86 8.81
N TYR A 132 -22.64 -3.21 7.68
CA TYR A 132 -21.37 -3.30 6.96
C TYR A 132 -20.60 -1.98 6.98
N TYR A 133 -21.18 -0.89 6.48
CA TYR A 133 -20.42 0.36 6.30
C TYR A 133 -20.01 0.97 7.64
N LEU A 134 -20.93 1.12 8.57
CA LEU A 134 -20.60 1.67 9.90
C LEU A 134 -19.66 0.76 10.67
N GLN A 135 -19.80 -0.55 10.55
CA GLN A 135 -18.88 -1.49 11.18
C GLN A 135 -17.46 -1.38 10.58
N ALA A 136 -17.33 -1.27 9.26
CA ALA A 136 -16.04 -1.06 8.60
C ALA A 136 -15.39 0.27 9.03
N GLN A 137 -16.17 1.36 9.19
CA GLN A 137 -15.67 2.62 9.71
C GLN A 137 -15.17 2.52 11.17
N ARG A 138 -15.82 1.72 12.01
CA ARG A 138 -15.35 1.42 13.38
C ARG A 138 -14.03 0.63 13.35
N LEU A 139 -13.94 -0.37 12.49
CA LEU A 139 -12.69 -1.13 12.29
C LEU A 139 -11.56 -0.23 11.78
N ARG A 140 -11.82 0.65 10.82
CA ARG A 140 -10.86 1.65 10.34
C ARG A 140 -10.30 2.48 11.49
N ARG A 141 -11.14 2.95 12.41
CA ARG A 141 -10.70 3.69 13.61
C ARG A 141 -9.81 2.85 14.50
N LEU A 142 -10.14 1.56 14.71
CA LEU A 142 -9.33 0.66 15.54
C LEU A 142 -7.96 0.36 14.89
N ILE A 143 -7.92 0.20 13.56
CA ILE A 143 -6.66 0.07 12.80
C ILE A 143 -5.80 1.32 12.98
N ALA A 144 -6.37 2.52 12.81
CA ALA A 144 -5.65 3.77 13.01
C ALA A 144 -5.08 3.89 14.45
N GLN A 145 -5.81 3.42 15.47
CA GLN A 145 -5.35 3.41 16.85
C GLN A 145 -4.15 2.49 17.10
N ASP A 146 -3.97 1.41 16.34
CA ASP A 146 -2.78 0.56 16.46
C ASP A 146 -1.53 1.35 16.05
N PHE A 147 -1.56 2.05 14.92
CA PHE A 147 -0.48 2.93 14.49
C PHE A 147 -0.24 4.07 15.47
N GLN A 148 -1.31 4.73 15.94
CA GLN A 148 -1.20 5.82 16.90
C GLN A 148 -0.50 5.38 18.20
N ARG A 149 -0.80 4.18 18.71
CA ARG A 149 -0.13 3.62 19.89
C ARG A 149 1.35 3.36 19.64
N ALA A 150 1.72 2.86 18.46
CA ALA A 150 3.11 2.65 18.10
C ALA A 150 3.87 4.00 18.04
N PHE A 151 3.29 5.01 17.42
CA PHE A 151 3.89 6.36 17.32
C PHE A 151 3.86 7.15 18.63
N ALA A 152 2.99 6.83 19.59
CA ALA A 152 2.88 7.55 20.87
C ALA A 152 4.05 7.34 21.85
N GLY A 153 5.18 6.83 21.39
CA GLY A 153 6.39 6.72 22.20
C GLY A 153 7.21 5.44 21.99
N GLN A 154 6.74 4.51 21.16
CA GLN A 154 7.50 3.29 20.88
C GLN A 154 8.50 3.51 19.73
N CYS A 155 8.06 4.13 18.62
CA CYS A 155 8.89 4.34 17.44
C CYS A 155 8.65 5.70 16.79
N ASP A 156 9.58 6.10 15.93
CA ASP A 156 9.53 7.35 15.18
C ASP A 156 9.07 7.14 13.74
N VAL A 157 9.31 5.96 13.18
CA VAL A 157 8.81 5.46 11.89
C VAL A 157 8.54 3.98 12.00
N ILE A 158 7.69 3.44 11.12
CA ILE A 158 7.46 2.00 10.99
C ILE A 158 8.00 1.54 9.64
N MET A 159 8.69 0.40 9.61
CA MET A 159 9.21 -0.17 8.38
C MET A 159 8.87 -1.66 8.27
N GLY A 160 8.66 -2.12 7.03
CA GLY A 160 8.35 -3.51 6.73
C GLY A 160 8.24 -3.76 5.23
N PRO A 161 7.83 -4.96 4.80
CA PRO A 161 7.59 -5.26 3.40
C PRO A 161 6.39 -4.47 2.85
N VAL A 162 6.41 -4.16 1.55
CA VAL A 162 5.27 -3.56 0.85
C VAL A 162 4.23 -4.62 0.49
N SER A 163 4.68 -5.79 0.06
CA SER A 163 3.85 -6.92 -0.37
C SER A 163 4.44 -8.22 0.17
N PRO A 164 3.62 -9.25 0.41
CA PRO A 164 4.11 -10.55 0.87
C PRO A 164 4.99 -11.27 -0.15
N THR A 165 4.82 -11.00 -1.42
CA THR A 165 5.54 -11.65 -2.53
C THR A 165 6.04 -10.61 -3.54
N VAL A 166 6.95 -11.01 -4.40
CA VAL A 166 7.30 -10.25 -5.60
C VAL A 166 6.18 -10.29 -6.63
N ALA A 167 6.29 -9.47 -7.69
CA ALA A 167 5.33 -9.44 -8.78
C ALA A 167 5.11 -10.84 -9.38
N LYS A 168 3.86 -11.16 -9.69
CA LYS A 168 3.45 -12.41 -10.35
C LYS A 168 3.74 -12.36 -11.85
N ASN A 169 3.69 -13.52 -12.52
CA ASN A 169 3.74 -13.55 -13.97
C ASN A 169 2.45 -12.97 -14.57
N ILE A 170 2.56 -12.45 -15.78
CA ILE A 170 1.40 -11.98 -16.53
C ILE A 170 0.47 -13.17 -16.78
N GLY A 171 -0.78 -13.06 -16.35
CA GLY A 171 -1.81 -14.10 -16.48
C GLY A 171 -1.92 -15.05 -15.30
N ASP A 172 -1.01 -15.05 -14.33
CA ASP A 172 -1.21 -15.72 -13.06
C ASP A 172 -2.44 -15.09 -12.34
N ASN A 173 -3.23 -15.88 -11.61
CA ASN A 173 -4.43 -15.47 -10.86
C ASN A 173 -5.70 -15.16 -11.64
N ARG A 174 -5.81 -15.55 -12.88
CA ARG A 174 -7.10 -15.42 -13.58
C ARG A 174 -8.22 -16.20 -12.89
N ASP A 175 -7.87 -17.25 -12.16
CA ASP A 175 -8.79 -18.19 -11.54
C ASP A 175 -9.05 -17.97 -10.03
N ASP A 176 -8.25 -17.11 -9.37
CA ASP A 176 -8.41 -16.78 -7.94
C ASP A 176 -8.31 -15.26 -7.68
N PRO A 177 -9.43 -14.53 -7.73
CA PRO A 177 -9.46 -13.11 -7.40
C PRO A 177 -9.04 -12.80 -5.96
N THR A 178 -9.14 -13.76 -5.03
CA THR A 178 -8.83 -13.53 -3.62
C THR A 178 -7.33 -13.53 -3.34
N ALA A 179 -6.55 -14.22 -4.15
CA ALA A 179 -5.09 -14.23 -4.02
C ALA A 179 -4.46 -12.84 -4.23
N ASP A 180 -5.09 -11.98 -5.03
CA ASP A 180 -4.64 -10.60 -5.23
C ASP A 180 -4.94 -9.70 -4.02
N TRP A 181 -6.00 -10.01 -3.27
CA TRP A 181 -6.36 -9.22 -2.08
C TRP A 181 -5.33 -9.34 -0.95
N LEU A 182 -4.71 -10.52 -0.82
CA LEU A 182 -3.66 -10.75 0.18
C LEU A 182 -2.38 -9.98 -0.13
N ALA A 183 -2.15 -9.59 -1.38
CA ALA A 183 -0.97 -8.79 -1.76
C ALA A 183 -0.95 -7.41 -1.10
N ASP A 184 -2.12 -6.88 -0.73
CA ASP A 184 -2.28 -5.53 -0.17
C ASP A 184 -2.31 -5.50 1.37
N VAL A 185 -2.11 -6.65 2.05
CA VAL A 185 -2.29 -6.78 3.50
C VAL A 185 -1.48 -5.78 4.32
N TYR A 186 -0.28 -5.40 3.84
CA TYR A 186 0.62 -4.48 4.56
C TYR A 186 0.38 -3.00 4.21
N THR A 187 -0.32 -2.69 3.13
CA THR A 187 -0.53 -1.31 2.65
C THR A 187 -1.91 -0.75 2.98
N LEU A 188 -2.93 -1.61 3.01
CA LEU A 188 -4.31 -1.18 3.27
C LEU A 188 -4.50 -0.54 4.65
N GLY A 189 -3.87 -1.09 5.69
CA GLY A 189 -3.94 -0.55 7.05
C GLY A 189 -3.43 0.88 7.12
N VAL A 190 -2.34 1.18 6.41
CA VAL A 190 -1.72 2.51 6.34
C VAL A 190 -2.66 3.52 5.66
N SER A 191 -3.23 3.13 4.51
CA SER A 191 -4.20 3.96 3.77
C SER A 191 -5.47 4.21 4.59
N LEU A 192 -6.00 3.18 5.26
CA LEU A 192 -7.17 3.32 6.14
C LEU A 192 -6.90 4.21 7.36
N ALA A 193 -5.69 4.18 7.89
CA ALA A 193 -5.26 5.04 8.99
C ALA A 193 -4.99 6.49 8.54
N GLY A 194 -4.86 6.75 7.24
CA GLY A 194 -4.58 8.09 6.69
C GLY A 194 -3.15 8.56 6.94
N LEU A 195 -2.19 7.63 7.00
CA LEU A 195 -0.79 7.92 7.28
C LEU A 195 0.02 8.12 6.01
N PRO A 196 1.03 8.99 6.02
CA PRO A 196 1.99 9.08 4.93
C PRO A 196 2.88 7.83 4.92
N ALA A 197 3.09 7.29 3.74
CA ALA A 197 4.00 6.18 3.53
C ALA A 197 4.64 6.24 2.14
N MET A 198 5.76 5.56 2.00
CA MET A 198 6.42 5.39 0.71
C MET A 198 7.06 4.01 0.59
N SER A 199 7.22 3.56 -0.63
CA SER A 199 8.00 2.38 -0.98
C SER A 199 9.34 2.81 -1.56
N VAL A 200 10.42 2.15 -1.13
CA VAL A 200 11.75 2.29 -1.73
C VAL A 200 12.26 0.91 -2.15
N PRO A 201 12.92 0.75 -3.30
CA PRO A 201 13.48 -0.54 -3.69
C PRO A 201 14.58 -0.94 -2.72
N CYS A 202 14.57 -2.20 -2.28
CA CYS A 202 15.53 -2.72 -1.29
C CYS A 202 16.19 -4.04 -1.69
N GLY A 203 15.85 -4.59 -2.85
CA GLY A 203 16.42 -5.84 -3.33
C GLY A 203 15.70 -6.38 -4.53
N PHE A 204 16.09 -7.58 -4.92
CA PHE A 204 15.41 -8.40 -5.91
C PHE A 204 15.07 -9.76 -5.30
N GLY A 205 13.94 -10.33 -5.73
CA GLY A 205 13.45 -11.65 -5.34
C GLY A 205 12.87 -12.40 -6.54
N GLY A 206 12.08 -13.43 -6.26
CA GLY A 206 11.58 -14.37 -7.26
C GLY A 206 12.58 -15.49 -7.56
N GLN A 207 12.12 -16.54 -8.24
CA GLN A 207 12.97 -17.69 -8.59
C GLN A 207 14.17 -17.30 -9.47
N ASP A 208 14.02 -16.26 -10.26
CA ASP A 208 15.04 -15.70 -11.14
C ASP A 208 15.91 -14.60 -10.48
N GLY A 209 15.56 -14.17 -9.26
CA GLY A 209 16.25 -13.08 -8.56
C GLY A 209 16.17 -11.73 -9.26
N ARG A 210 15.16 -11.49 -10.11
CA ARG A 210 15.07 -10.29 -10.97
C ARG A 210 13.90 -9.37 -10.63
N ARG A 211 12.97 -9.79 -9.76
CA ARG A 211 11.77 -9.03 -9.45
C ARG A 211 12.02 -8.08 -8.29
N PRO A 212 11.75 -6.78 -8.44
CA PRO A 212 12.00 -5.81 -7.38
C PRO A 212 11.25 -6.12 -6.09
N VAL A 213 11.91 -5.90 -4.97
CA VAL A 213 11.34 -5.93 -3.62
C VAL A 213 11.33 -4.51 -3.07
N GLY A 214 10.20 -4.11 -2.48
CA GLY A 214 10.02 -2.80 -1.86
C GLY A 214 10.06 -2.87 -0.33
N LEU A 215 10.80 -1.93 0.27
CA LEU A 215 10.70 -1.58 1.69
C LEU A 215 9.64 -0.50 1.85
N GLN A 216 8.64 -0.71 2.71
CA GLN A 216 7.67 0.31 3.10
C GLN A 216 8.24 1.11 4.28
N ILE A 217 8.15 2.45 4.19
CA ILE A 217 8.49 3.39 5.26
C ILE A 217 7.22 4.18 5.56
N ILE A 218 6.71 4.07 6.81
CA ILE A 218 5.46 4.68 7.27
C ILE A 218 5.79 5.72 8.32
N GLY A 219 5.27 6.93 8.16
CA GLY A 219 5.43 8.03 9.11
C GLY A 219 4.15 8.33 9.88
N ASN A 220 4.29 9.15 10.91
CA ASN A 220 3.14 9.74 11.58
C ASN A 220 2.51 10.82 10.69
N TYR A 221 1.34 11.31 11.04
CA TYR A 221 0.64 12.36 10.30
C TYR A 221 1.56 13.56 10.04
N PHE A 222 1.56 14.04 8.79
CA PHE A 222 2.33 15.21 8.32
C PHE A 222 3.86 15.09 8.44
N ASP A 223 4.40 13.86 8.49
CA ASP A 223 5.84 13.60 8.64
C ASP A 223 6.51 13.15 7.32
N GLU A 224 5.96 13.56 6.17
CA GLU A 224 6.47 13.23 4.84
C GLU A 224 7.94 13.64 4.65
N GLY A 225 8.34 14.78 5.25
CA GLY A 225 9.71 15.26 5.19
C GLY A 225 10.72 14.27 5.81
N ARG A 226 10.35 13.60 6.90
CA ARG A 226 11.18 12.54 7.51
C ARG A 226 11.28 11.34 6.60
N LEU A 227 10.19 10.89 6.00
CA LEU A 227 10.19 9.74 5.09
C LEU A 227 11.12 9.97 3.92
N LEU A 228 11.04 11.15 3.27
CA LEU A 228 11.92 11.54 2.17
C LEU A 228 13.39 11.58 2.61
N ALA A 229 13.66 12.12 3.79
CA ALA A 229 15.03 12.19 4.33
C ALA A 229 15.60 10.78 4.61
N LEU A 230 14.80 9.86 5.14
CA LEU A 230 15.20 8.47 5.38
C LEU A 230 15.47 7.72 4.07
N ALA A 231 14.60 7.87 3.09
CA ALA A 231 14.80 7.29 1.76
C ALA A 231 16.07 7.83 1.10
N ASP A 232 16.34 9.15 1.17
CA ASP A 232 17.57 9.75 0.66
C ASP A 232 18.81 9.18 1.35
N ARG A 233 18.78 9.04 2.69
CA ARG A 233 19.89 8.41 3.43
C ARG A 233 20.14 6.97 3.02
N TYR A 234 19.08 6.18 2.83
CA TYR A 234 19.19 4.82 2.36
C TYR A 234 19.79 4.73 0.96
N GLN A 235 19.37 5.60 0.04
CA GLN A 235 19.88 5.69 -1.33
C GLN A 235 21.35 6.19 -1.41
N GLN A 236 21.87 6.85 -0.38
CA GLN A 236 23.28 7.25 -0.32
C GLN A 236 24.23 6.08 0.01
N VAL A 237 23.71 5.02 0.63
CA VAL A 237 24.49 3.83 1.03
C VAL A 237 24.13 2.57 0.25
N THR A 238 23.12 2.65 -0.62
CA THR A 238 22.67 1.57 -1.50
C THR A 238 22.46 2.09 -2.91
N ASP A 239 22.40 1.20 -3.89
CA ASP A 239 22.19 1.55 -5.31
C ASP A 239 20.91 0.94 -5.91
N TRP A 240 20.02 0.38 -5.09
CA TRP A 240 18.81 -0.30 -5.55
C TRP A 240 17.94 0.57 -6.47
N HIS A 241 17.85 1.87 -6.20
CA HIS A 241 17.11 2.85 -6.98
C HIS A 241 17.73 3.15 -8.36
N GLN A 242 18.96 2.70 -8.62
CA GLN A 242 19.67 2.84 -9.88
C GLN A 242 19.64 1.55 -10.71
N ARG A 243 19.23 0.44 -10.10
CA ARG A 243 19.16 -0.86 -10.76
C ARG A 243 17.79 -1.04 -11.42
N ALA A 244 17.80 -1.54 -12.65
CA ALA A 244 16.59 -1.95 -13.35
C ALA A 244 16.50 -3.47 -13.38
N PRO A 245 15.27 -4.05 -13.41
CA PRO A 245 15.11 -5.47 -13.76
C PRO A 245 15.72 -5.74 -15.13
N VAL A 246 16.51 -6.80 -15.25
CA VAL A 246 17.09 -7.19 -16.54
C VAL A 246 15.96 -7.80 -17.38
N SER A 247 15.71 -7.27 -18.59
CA SER A 247 14.76 -7.85 -19.52
C SER A 247 15.24 -9.24 -20.00
N GLN A 248 14.29 -10.12 -20.35
CA GLN A 248 14.66 -11.45 -20.89
C GLN A 248 15.26 -11.38 -22.29
N ASP A 249 15.18 -10.21 -22.94
CA ASP A 249 15.60 -9.96 -24.32
C ASP A 249 16.93 -9.19 -24.44
N ALA A 250 17.75 -9.18 -23.38
CA ALA A 250 19.06 -8.53 -23.36
C ALA A 250 20.21 -9.55 -23.27
#